data_d4215b73afcf7e4d7aca200cbdeb901b
#
_entry.id   d4215b73afcf7e4d7aca200cbdeb901b
#
_cell.length_a   1.000
_cell.length_b   1.000
_cell.length_c   1.000
_cell.angle_alpha   90.00
_cell.angle_beta   90.00
_cell.angle_gamma   90.00
#
_symmetry.space_group_name_H-M   'P 1'
#
loop_
_entity.id
_entity.type
_entity.pdbx_description
1 polymer ?
#
loop_
_entity_poly.entity_id
_entity_poly.type
_entity_poly.pdbx_seq_one_letter_code
_entity_poly.pdbx_strand_id
1 'polypeptide(L)'
;AGIETTICHGSWLEGCNRMNLVITSSQHSKNVFEKTVFEKINNQTKQKEGDLKVTTPVEVLLEGADLSKYFATKVDSNLEIVKSIDSIKESFCYLTVGHWMQGKFGEDRKNIAYLIKAFTEVFKNKLKQPALILKTQRVGSSIMDQESILKSIDDIRKETKGSLPKIYLLHGEVSDKEM
;
A
#
# COMPACT_ATOMS: atom_id res chain seq x y z
N ALA A 1 -11.51 -3.15 12.59
CA ALA A 1 -10.18 -2.55 12.74
C ALA A 1 -9.14 -3.39 12.00
N GLY A 2 -8.22 -2.76 11.31
CA GLY A 2 -7.10 -3.41 10.62
C GLY A 2 -5.78 -3.04 11.29
N ILE A 3 -4.91 -4.03 11.51
CA ILE A 3 -3.57 -3.83 12.06
C ILE A 3 -2.58 -4.58 11.17
N GLU A 4 -1.52 -3.91 10.76
CA GLU A 4 -0.47 -4.47 9.90
C GLU A 4 0.81 -4.78 10.71
N THR A 5 0.90 -4.27 11.94
CA THR A 5 2.02 -4.47 12.87
C THR A 5 1.82 -5.72 13.73
N THR A 6 2.83 -6.10 14.50
CA THR A 6 2.77 -7.25 15.42
C THR A 6 2.30 -6.90 16.82
N ILE A 7 2.15 -5.60 17.13
CA ILE A 7 1.68 -5.06 18.39
C ILE A 7 0.82 -3.82 18.13
N CYS A 8 -0.23 -3.60 18.88
CA CYS A 8 -1.04 -2.38 18.82
C CYS A 8 -0.70 -1.41 19.95
N HIS A 9 -1.10 -0.15 19.79
CA HIS A 9 -0.89 0.86 20.83
C HIS A 9 -1.83 0.63 22.04
N GLY A 10 -1.37 0.91 23.24
CA GLY A 10 -2.15 0.68 24.48
C GLY A 10 -3.50 1.40 24.51
N SER A 11 -3.58 2.64 23.98
CA SER A 11 -4.85 3.38 23.89
C SER A 11 -5.89 2.69 23.01
N TRP A 12 -5.48 1.83 22.07
CA TRP A 12 -6.40 1.05 21.27
C TRP A 12 -7.06 -0.07 22.09
N LEU A 13 -6.30 -0.71 22.98
CA LEU A 13 -6.84 -1.70 23.91
C LEU A 13 -7.85 -1.06 24.87
N GLU A 14 -7.54 0.14 25.37
CA GLU A 14 -8.49 0.90 26.19
C GLU A 14 -9.75 1.27 25.42
N GLY A 15 -9.62 1.65 24.16
CA GLY A 15 -10.74 1.91 23.26
C GLY A 15 -11.59 0.65 23.03
N CYS A 16 -10.96 -0.48 22.73
CA CYS A 16 -11.65 -1.76 22.54
C CYS A 16 -12.42 -2.19 23.79
N ASN A 17 -11.84 -2.03 24.97
CA ASN A 17 -12.48 -2.42 26.23
C ASN A 17 -13.71 -1.57 26.62
N ARG A 18 -13.98 -0.49 25.89
CA ARG A 18 -15.22 0.31 26.03
C ARG A 18 -16.33 -0.15 25.09
N MET A 19 -16.08 -1.12 24.23
CA MET A 19 -17.03 -1.66 23.26
C MET A 19 -17.57 -3.00 23.71
N ASN A 20 -18.70 -3.40 23.14
CA ASN A 20 -19.30 -4.72 23.40
C ASN A 20 -18.72 -5.80 22.48
N LEU A 21 -18.20 -5.41 21.33
CA LEU A 21 -17.60 -6.28 20.33
C LEU A 21 -16.59 -5.48 19.49
N VAL A 22 -15.48 -6.08 19.17
CA VAL A 22 -14.49 -5.55 18.20
C VAL A 22 -14.48 -6.46 16.98
N ILE A 23 -14.68 -5.88 15.80
CA ILE A 23 -14.59 -6.59 14.52
C ILE A 23 -13.28 -6.21 13.84
N THR A 24 -12.54 -7.22 13.39
CA THR A 24 -11.28 -7.08 12.65
C THR A 24 -11.41 -7.67 11.25
N SER A 25 -10.64 -7.14 10.30
CA SER A 25 -10.66 -7.60 8.89
C SER A 25 -9.83 -8.86 8.64
N SER A 26 -9.02 -9.31 9.62
CA SER A 26 -8.15 -10.47 9.46
C SER A 26 -7.86 -11.19 10.77
N GLN A 27 -7.50 -12.47 10.67
CA GLN A 27 -7.02 -13.26 11.81
C GLN A 27 -5.73 -12.66 12.39
N HIS A 28 -4.87 -12.08 11.57
CA HIS A 28 -3.68 -11.37 12.04
C HIS A 28 -4.05 -10.24 13.00
N SER A 29 -4.95 -9.34 12.58
CA SER A 29 -5.41 -8.22 13.41
C SER A 29 -6.06 -8.68 14.71
N LYS A 30 -6.90 -9.74 14.66
CA LYS A 30 -7.47 -10.36 15.86
C LYS A 30 -6.36 -10.81 16.82
N ASN A 31 -5.39 -11.57 16.32
CA ASN A 31 -4.27 -12.08 17.12
C ASN A 31 -3.44 -10.94 17.73
N VAL A 32 -3.25 -9.84 17.02
CA VAL A 32 -2.50 -8.68 17.54
C VAL A 32 -3.25 -8.06 18.72
N PHE A 33 -4.57 -7.85 18.63
CA PHE A 33 -5.36 -7.34 19.78
C PHE A 33 -5.31 -8.29 20.97
N GLU A 34 -5.52 -9.59 20.76
CA GLU A 34 -5.59 -10.58 21.83
C GLU A 34 -4.24 -10.84 22.51
N LYS A 35 -3.12 -10.75 21.77
CA LYS A 35 -1.77 -11.03 22.29
C LYS A 35 -1.05 -9.80 22.81
N THR A 36 -1.51 -8.59 22.50
CA THR A 36 -0.88 -7.38 23.02
C THR A 36 -1.24 -7.18 24.50
N VAL A 37 -0.21 -7.09 25.32
CA VAL A 37 -0.34 -6.84 26.76
C VAL A 37 0.66 -5.76 27.16
N PHE A 38 0.22 -4.78 27.91
CA PHE A 38 1.05 -3.75 28.53
C PHE A 38 0.89 -3.78 30.05
N GLU A 39 1.94 -3.47 30.77
CA GLU A 39 1.84 -3.25 32.20
C GLU A 39 1.27 -1.85 32.48
N LYS A 40 0.27 -1.79 33.32
CA LYS A 40 -0.22 -0.52 33.89
C LYS A 40 0.65 -0.16 35.09
N ILE A 41 1.34 0.98 35.00
CA ILE A 41 2.20 1.47 36.06
C ILE A 41 1.58 2.77 36.62
N ASN A 42 1.39 2.84 37.91
CA ASN A 42 1.00 4.06 38.58
C ASN A 42 2.11 5.10 38.49
N ASN A 43 1.80 6.25 37.89
CA ASN A 43 2.81 7.29 37.67
C ASN A 43 3.36 7.91 38.96
N GLN A 44 2.60 7.89 40.03
CA GLN A 44 2.99 8.47 41.32
C GLN A 44 3.80 7.46 42.19
N THR A 45 3.28 6.23 42.31
CA THR A 45 3.90 5.21 43.16
C THR A 45 4.93 4.34 42.45
N LYS A 46 4.98 4.41 41.09
CA LYS A 46 5.81 3.55 40.23
C LYS A 46 5.54 2.05 40.38
N GLN A 47 4.44 1.68 41.03
CA GLN A 47 4.05 0.28 41.20
C GLN A 47 3.17 -0.19 40.08
N LYS A 48 3.26 -1.48 39.74
CA LYS A 48 2.39 -2.16 38.80
C LYS A 48 0.98 -2.29 39.38
N GLU A 49 -0.03 -1.76 38.66
CA GLU A 49 -1.46 -1.85 39.02
C GLU A 49 -2.18 -3.00 38.32
N GLY A 50 -1.55 -3.64 37.35
CA GLY A 50 -2.13 -4.73 36.57
C GLY A 50 -1.66 -4.74 35.14
N ASP A 51 -2.36 -5.49 34.33
CA ASP A 51 -2.09 -5.59 32.90
C ASP A 51 -3.22 -4.93 32.08
N LEU A 52 -2.83 -4.19 31.04
CA LEU A 52 -3.72 -3.69 30.02
C LEU A 52 -3.73 -4.68 28.85
N LYS A 53 -4.84 -5.35 28.67
CA LYS A 53 -5.10 -6.27 27.56
C LYS A 53 -6.54 -6.09 27.09
N VAL A 54 -6.86 -6.61 25.91
CA VAL A 54 -8.24 -6.63 25.44
C VAL A 54 -9.06 -7.62 26.28
N THR A 55 -10.23 -7.17 26.75
CA THR A 55 -11.20 -7.98 27.50
C THR A 55 -12.51 -8.16 26.74
N THR A 56 -12.73 -7.32 25.74
CA THR A 56 -13.89 -7.37 24.84
C THR A 56 -13.70 -8.50 23.81
N PRO A 57 -14.76 -9.24 23.46
CA PRO A 57 -14.68 -10.21 22.37
C PRO A 57 -14.18 -9.57 21.08
N VAL A 58 -13.25 -10.26 20.41
CA VAL A 58 -12.70 -9.84 19.12
C VAL A 58 -13.04 -10.90 18.08
N GLU A 59 -13.76 -10.50 17.03
CA GLU A 59 -14.17 -11.41 15.97
C GLU A 59 -13.62 -10.97 14.62
N VAL A 60 -13.45 -11.94 13.72
CA VAL A 60 -12.98 -11.69 12.36
C VAL A 60 -14.18 -11.62 11.42
N LEU A 61 -14.28 -10.50 10.71
CA LEU A 61 -15.15 -10.34 9.55
C LEU A 61 -14.26 -9.96 8.37
N LEU A 62 -14.00 -10.92 7.48
CA LEU A 62 -13.18 -10.69 6.30
C LEU A 62 -13.85 -9.67 5.38
N GLU A 63 -13.03 -8.78 4.85
CA GLU A 63 -13.47 -7.85 3.81
C GLU A 63 -13.75 -8.64 2.53
N GLY A 64 -14.93 -8.43 1.98
CA GLY A 64 -15.35 -9.05 0.72
C GLY A 64 -15.07 -8.16 -0.47
N ALA A 65 -15.09 -8.75 -1.66
CA ALA A 65 -15.14 -8.03 -2.92
C ALA A 65 -16.52 -8.17 -3.56
N ASP A 66 -16.96 -7.11 -4.23
CA ASP A 66 -18.20 -7.17 -5.02
C ASP A 66 -17.95 -7.96 -6.31
N LEU A 67 -18.29 -9.24 -6.29
CA LEU A 67 -18.07 -10.13 -7.42
C LEU A 67 -18.95 -9.82 -8.63
N SER A 68 -19.93 -8.93 -8.52
CA SER A 68 -20.66 -8.42 -9.67
C SER A 68 -19.84 -7.38 -10.46
N LYS A 69 -18.85 -6.76 -9.81
CA LYS A 69 -17.94 -5.77 -10.42
C LYS A 69 -16.56 -6.36 -10.72
N TYR A 70 -16.05 -7.22 -9.83
CA TYR A 70 -14.70 -7.80 -9.92
C TYR A 70 -14.78 -9.28 -10.30
N PHE A 71 -14.75 -9.55 -11.58
CA PHE A 71 -14.80 -10.91 -12.13
C PHE A 71 -13.90 -11.03 -13.37
N ALA A 72 -13.50 -12.24 -13.71
CA ALA A 72 -12.72 -12.48 -14.91
C ALA A 72 -13.58 -12.19 -16.14
N THR A 73 -13.17 -11.22 -16.94
CA THR A 73 -13.87 -10.83 -18.16
C THR A 73 -12.89 -10.67 -19.32
N LYS A 74 -13.42 -10.60 -20.54
CA LYS A 74 -12.61 -10.23 -21.71
C LYS A 74 -12.32 -8.74 -21.64
N VAL A 75 -11.08 -8.39 -21.88
CA VAL A 75 -10.64 -7.00 -21.93
C VAL A 75 -11.24 -6.33 -23.17
N ASP A 76 -11.83 -5.15 -23.00
CA ASP A 76 -12.28 -4.31 -24.12
C ASP A 76 -11.09 -3.53 -24.67
N SER A 77 -10.59 -3.95 -25.83
CA SER A 77 -9.45 -3.32 -26.51
C SER A 77 -9.71 -1.89 -26.99
N ASN A 78 -10.95 -1.40 -26.94
CA ASN A 78 -11.27 -0.03 -27.32
C ASN A 78 -10.99 0.98 -26.19
N LEU A 79 -10.83 0.53 -24.95
CA LEU A 79 -10.51 1.40 -23.83
C LEU A 79 -9.15 2.05 -24.01
N GLU A 80 -9.06 3.35 -23.71
CA GLU A 80 -7.82 4.12 -23.87
C GLU A 80 -6.68 3.60 -22.97
N ILE A 81 -7.00 3.14 -21.75
CA ILE A 81 -6.01 2.54 -20.86
C ILE A 81 -5.43 1.25 -21.44
N VAL A 82 -6.27 0.43 -22.09
CA VAL A 82 -5.82 -0.81 -22.74
C VAL A 82 -4.89 -0.51 -23.89
N LYS A 83 -5.26 0.43 -24.77
CA LYS A 83 -4.41 0.90 -25.88
C LYS A 83 -3.06 1.44 -25.37
N SER A 84 -3.09 2.17 -24.25
CA SER A 84 -1.87 2.70 -23.63
C SER A 84 -0.96 1.58 -23.12
N ILE A 85 -1.55 0.55 -22.49
CA ILE A 85 -0.80 -0.62 -22.01
C ILE A 85 -0.27 -1.45 -23.18
N ASP A 86 -1.07 -1.69 -24.21
CA ASP A 86 -0.67 -2.45 -25.40
C ASP A 86 0.44 -1.76 -26.20
N SER A 87 0.61 -0.45 -26.04
CA SER A 87 1.72 0.30 -26.66
C SER A 87 3.09 0.05 -26.00
N ILE A 88 3.11 -0.59 -24.84
CA ILE A 88 4.34 -0.91 -24.09
C ILE A 88 5.08 -2.03 -24.84
N LYS A 89 6.37 -1.80 -25.10
CA LYS A 89 7.20 -2.70 -25.90
C LYS A 89 7.80 -3.87 -25.12
N GLU A 90 7.88 -3.74 -23.81
CA GLU A 90 8.44 -4.76 -22.91
C GLU A 90 7.49 -5.96 -22.83
N SER A 91 8.04 -7.16 -22.99
CA SER A 91 7.25 -8.41 -22.99
C SER A 91 6.65 -8.79 -21.64
N PHE A 92 7.10 -8.16 -20.56
CA PHE A 92 6.60 -8.37 -19.22
C PHE A 92 6.57 -7.05 -18.43
N CYS A 93 5.46 -6.82 -17.74
CA CYS A 93 5.27 -5.64 -16.90
C CYS A 93 4.84 -6.03 -15.50
N TYR A 94 5.47 -5.40 -14.51
CA TYR A 94 4.96 -5.37 -13.14
C TYR A 94 3.96 -4.22 -13.01
N LEU A 95 2.87 -4.42 -12.28
CA LEU A 95 1.86 -3.39 -12.01
C LEU A 95 1.83 -3.07 -10.52
N THR A 96 1.84 -1.77 -10.21
CA THR A 96 1.57 -1.27 -8.87
C THR A 96 0.45 -0.24 -8.93
N VAL A 97 -0.57 -0.42 -8.09
CA VAL A 97 -1.72 0.48 -7.98
C VAL A 97 -1.77 1.06 -6.56
N GLY A 98 -1.86 2.36 -6.45
CA GLY A 98 -2.00 3.03 -5.15
C GLY A 98 -1.58 4.49 -5.15
N HIS A 99 -1.94 5.21 -4.10
CA HIS A 99 -1.53 6.60 -3.92
C HIS A 99 -0.08 6.70 -3.46
N TRP A 100 0.66 7.64 -4.04
CA TRP A 100 2.01 8.02 -3.62
C TRP A 100 2.00 9.40 -2.98
N MET A 101 1.56 9.47 -1.73
CA MET A 101 1.28 10.74 -1.04
C MET A 101 2.54 11.57 -0.77
N GLN A 102 3.67 10.90 -0.46
CA GLN A 102 4.95 11.55 -0.18
C GLN A 102 6.04 10.90 -1.01
N GLY A 103 7.03 11.69 -1.45
CA GLY A 103 8.05 11.25 -2.39
C GLY A 103 9.35 10.73 -1.78
N LYS A 104 9.54 10.85 -0.46
CA LYS A 104 10.79 10.45 0.20
C LYS A 104 10.79 9.00 0.63
N PHE A 105 12.01 8.42 0.72
CA PHE A 105 12.20 7.06 1.20
C PHE A 105 11.74 6.90 2.64
N GLY A 106 10.91 5.88 2.90
CA GLY A 106 10.44 5.53 4.24
C GLY A 106 9.30 6.40 4.80
N GLU A 107 8.90 7.45 4.09
CA GLU A 107 7.79 8.32 4.50
C GLU A 107 6.46 7.91 3.85
N ASP A 108 6.51 7.18 2.75
CA ASP A 108 5.35 6.70 2.02
C ASP A 108 4.90 5.33 2.52
N ARG A 109 3.65 5.24 2.97
CA ARG A 109 3.04 4.00 3.47
C ARG A 109 3.09 2.83 2.48
N LYS A 110 3.03 3.12 1.18
CA LYS A 110 3.12 2.12 0.11
C LYS A 110 4.55 1.80 -0.33
N ASN A 111 5.53 2.53 0.20
CA ASN A 111 6.95 2.38 -0.12
C ASN A 111 7.27 2.43 -1.62
N ILE A 112 6.55 3.26 -2.39
CA ILE A 112 6.70 3.35 -3.85
C ILE A 112 8.12 3.80 -4.22
N ALA A 113 8.73 4.73 -3.46
CA ALA A 113 10.11 5.13 -3.69
C ALA A 113 11.10 3.96 -3.57
N TYR A 114 10.94 3.10 -2.54
CA TYR A 114 11.74 1.89 -2.39
C TYR A 114 11.47 0.86 -3.47
N LEU A 115 10.21 0.70 -3.89
CA LEU A 115 9.84 -0.16 -4.99
C LEU A 115 10.55 0.25 -6.28
N ILE A 116 10.53 1.55 -6.63
CA ILE A 116 11.23 2.09 -7.80
C ILE A 116 12.73 1.82 -7.71
N LYS A 117 13.35 2.09 -6.57
CA LYS A 117 14.78 1.84 -6.35
C LYS A 117 15.11 0.36 -6.48
N ALA A 118 14.40 -0.51 -5.79
CA ALA A 118 14.61 -1.95 -5.84
C ALA A 118 14.41 -2.51 -7.26
N PHE A 119 13.34 -2.11 -7.94
CA PHE A 119 13.07 -2.50 -9.32
C PHE A 119 14.20 -2.08 -10.25
N THR A 120 14.66 -0.84 -10.14
CA THR A 120 15.74 -0.29 -10.95
C THR A 120 17.05 -1.05 -10.71
N GLU A 121 17.41 -1.32 -9.44
CA GLU A 121 18.63 -2.05 -9.08
C GLU A 121 18.61 -3.52 -9.53
N VAL A 122 17.49 -4.20 -9.38
CA VAL A 122 17.36 -5.63 -9.73
C VAL A 122 17.43 -5.84 -11.22
N PHE A 123 16.84 -4.93 -12.01
CA PHE A 123 16.70 -5.13 -13.46
C PHE A 123 17.68 -4.29 -14.30
N LYS A 124 18.54 -3.46 -13.70
CA LYS A 124 19.59 -2.74 -14.45
C LYS A 124 20.49 -3.71 -15.19
N ASN A 125 20.92 -3.31 -16.36
CA ASN A 125 21.87 -4.04 -17.22
C ASN A 125 21.42 -5.47 -17.61
N LYS A 126 20.15 -5.82 -17.42
CA LYS A 126 19.62 -7.10 -17.92
C LYS A 126 19.40 -7.02 -19.43
N LEU A 127 19.64 -8.13 -20.11
CA LEU A 127 19.44 -8.22 -21.57
C LEU A 127 17.96 -8.05 -21.97
N LYS A 128 17.06 -8.63 -21.16
CA LYS A 128 15.61 -8.45 -21.27
C LYS A 128 15.11 -7.82 -19.98
N GLN A 129 14.85 -6.52 -20.04
CA GLN A 129 14.33 -5.78 -18.90
C GLN A 129 12.81 -5.78 -18.93
N PRO A 130 12.13 -6.07 -17.80
CA PRO A 130 10.71 -5.83 -17.68
C PRO A 130 10.42 -4.33 -17.55
N ALA A 131 9.16 -3.93 -17.67
CA ALA A 131 8.71 -2.60 -17.28
C ALA A 131 8.00 -2.61 -15.92
N LEU A 132 7.95 -1.45 -15.28
CA LEU A 132 7.10 -1.18 -14.14
C LEU A 132 6.01 -0.20 -14.54
N ILE A 133 4.76 -0.57 -14.37
CA ILE A 133 3.60 0.30 -14.55
C ILE A 133 3.18 0.80 -13.17
N LEU A 134 3.23 2.11 -12.97
CA LEU A 134 2.76 2.76 -11.76
C LEU A 134 1.43 3.44 -12.04
N LYS A 135 0.33 2.85 -11.58
CA LYS A 135 -0.96 3.53 -11.51
C LYS A 135 -1.04 4.27 -10.19
N THR A 136 -0.67 5.54 -10.23
CA THR A 136 -0.55 6.34 -9.01
C THR A 136 -0.91 7.80 -9.22
N GLN A 137 -1.29 8.45 -8.14
CA GLN A 137 -1.47 9.89 -8.01
C GLN A 137 -1.20 10.30 -6.55
N ARG A 138 -1.02 11.58 -6.28
CA ARG A 138 -0.92 12.14 -4.92
C ARG A 138 -2.30 12.55 -4.43
N VAL A 139 -2.52 13.83 -4.21
CA VAL A 139 -3.78 14.38 -3.68
C VAL A 139 -4.80 14.67 -4.78
N GLY A 140 -4.38 14.69 -6.05
CA GLY A 140 -5.25 15.01 -7.18
C GLY A 140 -4.69 14.52 -8.50
N SER A 141 -5.43 14.80 -9.58
CA SER A 141 -5.10 14.37 -10.94
C SER A 141 -4.58 15.52 -11.81
N SER A 142 -3.97 16.54 -11.19
CA SER A 142 -3.48 17.72 -11.92
C SER A 142 -2.19 17.43 -12.70
N ILE A 143 -1.93 18.24 -13.72
CA ILE A 143 -0.66 18.20 -14.49
C ILE A 143 0.53 18.42 -13.56
N MET A 144 0.43 19.34 -12.59
CA MET A 144 1.48 19.60 -11.61
C MET A 144 1.78 18.37 -10.74
N ASP A 145 0.73 17.60 -10.38
CA ASP A 145 0.91 16.35 -9.66
C ASP A 145 1.66 15.32 -10.51
N GLN A 146 1.27 15.17 -11.76
CA GLN A 146 1.96 14.29 -12.72
C GLN A 146 3.44 14.65 -12.87
N GLU A 147 3.75 15.91 -13.10
CA GLU A 147 5.13 16.40 -13.23
C GLU A 147 5.95 16.14 -11.96
N SER A 148 5.34 16.38 -10.79
CA SER A 148 5.98 16.11 -9.50
C SER A 148 6.30 14.62 -9.28
N ILE A 149 5.40 13.72 -9.71
CA ILE A 149 5.63 12.26 -9.65
C ILE A 149 6.74 11.86 -10.62
N LEU A 150 6.71 12.34 -11.87
CA LEU A 150 7.74 12.06 -12.87
C LEU A 150 9.12 12.53 -12.39
N LYS A 151 9.20 13.74 -11.81
CA LYS A 151 10.44 14.22 -11.21
C LYS A 151 10.93 13.32 -10.08
N SER A 152 10.04 12.86 -9.19
CA SER A 152 10.41 11.94 -8.11
C SER A 152 10.94 10.61 -8.64
N ILE A 153 10.34 10.07 -9.69
CA ILE A 153 10.82 8.85 -10.37
C ILE A 153 12.24 9.07 -10.92
N ASP A 154 12.44 10.18 -11.62
CA ASP A 154 13.73 10.51 -12.22
C ASP A 154 14.81 10.71 -11.16
N ASP A 155 14.52 11.42 -10.08
CA ASP A 155 15.46 11.66 -9.00
C ASP A 155 15.92 10.35 -8.33
N ILE A 156 14.99 9.40 -8.09
CA ILE A 156 15.34 8.07 -7.57
C ILE A 156 16.21 7.30 -8.58
N ARG A 157 15.90 7.37 -9.85
CA ARG A 157 16.62 6.64 -10.91
C ARG A 157 18.03 7.18 -11.17
N LYS A 158 18.27 8.48 -11.00
CA LYS A 158 19.60 9.12 -11.16
C LYS A 158 20.68 8.54 -10.24
N GLU A 159 20.28 7.97 -9.11
CA GLU A 159 21.20 7.33 -8.18
C GLU A 159 21.80 6.02 -8.74
N THR A 160 21.15 5.39 -9.71
CA THR A 160 21.55 4.11 -10.28
C THR A 160 22.18 4.28 -11.65
N LYS A 161 23.40 3.76 -11.84
CA LYS A 161 24.12 3.82 -13.12
C LYS A 161 23.84 2.58 -13.97
N GLY A 162 23.87 2.74 -15.29
CA GLY A 162 23.74 1.66 -16.25
C GLY A 162 22.51 1.76 -17.14
N SER A 163 22.20 0.70 -17.87
CA SER A 163 20.94 0.59 -18.63
C SER A 163 19.81 0.24 -17.68
N LEU A 164 18.85 1.15 -17.53
CA LEU A 164 17.78 1.04 -16.55
C LEU A 164 16.48 0.54 -17.17
N PRO A 165 15.69 -0.30 -16.45
CA PRO A 165 14.38 -0.74 -16.89
C PRO A 165 13.42 0.45 -17.02
N LYS A 166 12.41 0.35 -17.87
CA LYS A 166 11.43 1.42 -18.04
C LYS A 166 10.39 1.42 -16.93
N ILE A 167 9.93 2.63 -16.63
CA ILE A 167 8.83 2.88 -15.70
C ILE A 167 7.80 3.73 -16.44
N TYR A 168 6.57 3.25 -16.48
CA TYR A 168 5.44 3.93 -17.09
C TYR A 168 4.50 4.44 -16.01
N LEU A 169 4.07 5.68 -16.14
CA LEU A 169 3.14 6.30 -15.20
C LEU A 169 1.74 6.34 -15.84
N LEU A 170 0.79 5.68 -15.19
CA LEU A 170 -0.64 5.85 -15.42
C LEU A 170 -1.18 6.81 -14.36
N HIS A 171 -1.25 8.09 -14.70
CA HIS A 171 -1.69 9.15 -13.80
C HIS A 171 -3.16 9.47 -14.02
N GLY A 172 -3.82 9.92 -12.96
CA GLY A 172 -5.20 10.37 -13.04
C GLY A 172 -6.22 9.31 -12.64
N GLU A 173 -7.47 9.71 -12.68
CA GLU A 173 -8.60 8.82 -12.41
C GLU A 173 -8.88 7.94 -13.63
N VAL A 174 -9.32 6.75 -13.38
CA VAL A 174 -9.83 5.82 -14.39
C VAL A 174 -11.28 5.49 -14.05
N SER A 175 -12.08 5.26 -15.04
CA SER A 175 -13.48 4.87 -14.85
C SER A 175 -13.59 3.46 -14.26
N ASP A 176 -14.73 3.13 -13.66
CA ASP A 176 -15.01 1.77 -13.15
C ASP A 176 -14.86 0.68 -14.22
N LYS A 177 -15.01 1.03 -15.52
CA LYS A 177 -14.81 0.10 -16.62
C LYS A 177 -13.35 -0.12 -16.99
N GLU A 178 -12.50 0.84 -16.64
CA GLU A 178 -11.06 0.79 -16.95
C GLU A 178 -10.23 0.26 -15.77
N MET A 179 -10.82 0.16 -14.58
CA MET A 179 -10.19 -0.39 -13.39
C MET A 179 -10.30 -1.92 -13.38
#